data_bdb85b138f6bc4a3a3901f77d4dbb4cb
#
_entry.id   bdb85b138f6bc4a3a3901f77d4dbb4cb
#
_cell.length_a   1.000
_cell.length_b   1.000
_cell.length_c   1.000
_cell.angle_alpha   90.00
_cell.angle_beta   90.00
_cell.angle_gamma   90.00
#
_symmetry.space_group_name_H-M   'P 1'
#
loop_
_entity.id
_entity.type
_entity.pdbx_description
1 polymer ?
#
loop_
_entity_poly.entity_id
_entity_poly.type
_entity_poly.pdbx_seq_one_letter_code
_entity_poly.pdbx_strand_id
1 'polypeptide(L)'
;MIRETEVLVIGTGFGAAAPALRLAQAGCHVTMIEKGPRIDPLKDFRQTSDPQYLLQYLKGVSSERLSLTFAEALGGGSGFYEMVSLRAPSQVFDQVDDAGRRLWPAGIDRVTLNPYYDIAERMLHVNQIPAELVPKTGQVFALMMKRLGYSCDRARYAERGCIGSGFCVTGCIYAAKQSLLLNYLPQAVAAGAEIETDVEALRIIPLPGHRYEVRCRRGRNAITYRTRILVLGGGTVGTARLLLGSRETMPFLGEHVGRHIAFNGSVKAAAILADDLPDGDMFSGRTHPGMISYEFLESHGITISAAKAMPLQLLAGVRLRMHGEARQPDWWGASNVELMKLYRHRVVALYSMGLTPPAATISIGPGGAPELDLQATPALTRYYERTKNLLHSILVRNGCRLVDVEFVERDGGPREHGGFSTAHQVGSCRMADSRLHGVVNAAGEAFNYPGLFISDGSAIPSSLAVNTSLTILANAERIAEGIVARRR
;
A
#
# COMPACT_ATOMS: atom_id res chain seq x y z
N MET A 1 33.16 -1.21 -9.08
CA MET A 1 33.00 -0.04 -9.99
C MET A 1 32.33 1.07 -9.21
N ILE A 2 32.90 2.29 -9.26
CA ILE A 2 32.31 3.49 -8.62
C ILE A 2 31.66 4.32 -9.73
N ARG A 3 30.43 4.78 -9.51
CA ARG A 3 29.66 5.67 -10.39
C ARG A 3 29.32 6.94 -9.64
N GLU A 4 29.47 8.09 -10.30
CA GLU A 4 29.11 9.39 -9.75
C GLU A 4 27.79 9.85 -10.39
N THR A 5 26.87 10.36 -9.56
CA THR A 5 25.62 10.97 -10.01
C THR A 5 25.29 12.15 -9.11
N GLU A 6 24.64 13.17 -9.62
CA GLU A 6 24.24 14.31 -8.80
C GLU A 6 23.13 13.92 -7.82
N VAL A 7 22.13 13.17 -8.30
CA VAL A 7 21.01 12.65 -7.54
C VAL A 7 20.91 11.15 -7.69
N LEU A 8 20.96 10.43 -6.59
CA LEU A 8 20.64 9.01 -6.55
C LEU A 8 19.27 8.79 -5.90
N VAL A 9 18.37 8.13 -6.62
CA VAL A 9 17.05 7.73 -6.12
C VAL A 9 17.03 6.22 -5.93
N ILE A 10 16.74 5.76 -4.71
CA ILE A 10 16.66 4.33 -4.39
C ILE A 10 15.20 3.88 -4.40
N GLY A 11 14.85 2.99 -5.33
CA GLY A 11 13.50 2.54 -5.63
C GLY A 11 12.90 3.27 -6.83
N THR A 12 11.75 2.75 -7.32
CA THR A 12 11.01 3.29 -8.47
C THR A 12 9.50 3.39 -8.22
N GLY A 13 9.06 3.15 -6.97
CA GLY A 13 7.66 3.22 -6.54
C GLY A 13 7.13 4.65 -6.39
N PHE A 14 5.93 4.79 -5.82
CA PHE A 14 5.21 6.07 -5.67
C PHE A 14 6.03 7.18 -4.99
N GLY A 15 6.90 6.83 -4.03
CA GLY A 15 7.74 7.80 -3.35
C GLY A 15 8.98 8.22 -4.16
N ALA A 16 9.44 7.39 -5.09
CA ALA A 16 10.66 7.62 -5.86
C ALA A 16 10.39 8.35 -7.18
N ALA A 17 9.28 8.05 -7.83
CA ALA A 17 9.01 8.45 -9.20
C ALA A 17 8.83 9.97 -9.37
N ALA A 18 8.14 10.63 -8.43
CA ALA A 18 7.96 12.08 -8.47
C ALA A 18 9.28 12.85 -8.27
N PRO A 19 10.10 12.57 -7.22
CA PRO A 19 11.41 13.21 -7.09
C PRO A 19 12.32 12.99 -8.29
N ALA A 20 12.38 11.77 -8.83
CA ALA A 20 13.19 11.50 -10.01
C ALA A 20 12.76 12.34 -11.22
N LEU A 21 11.46 12.40 -11.50
CA LEU A 21 10.92 13.20 -12.60
C LEU A 21 11.21 14.70 -12.39
N ARG A 22 10.87 15.26 -11.22
CA ARG A 22 10.98 16.71 -10.99
C ARG A 22 12.43 17.19 -10.98
N LEU A 23 13.34 16.39 -10.40
CA LEU A 23 14.77 16.70 -10.41
C LEU A 23 15.38 16.59 -11.81
N ALA A 24 15.01 15.56 -12.59
CA ALA A 24 15.44 15.48 -13.99
C ALA A 24 14.93 16.67 -14.82
N GLN A 25 13.66 17.05 -14.66
CA GLN A 25 13.07 18.25 -15.30
C GLN A 25 13.77 19.55 -14.87
N ALA A 26 14.33 19.61 -13.66
CA ALA A 26 15.13 20.73 -13.17
C ALA A 26 16.60 20.66 -13.66
N GLY A 27 16.95 19.74 -14.56
CA GLY A 27 18.28 19.61 -15.16
C GLY A 27 19.30 18.86 -14.30
N CYS A 28 18.87 18.11 -13.28
CA CYS A 28 19.78 17.25 -12.50
C CYS A 28 20.15 15.99 -13.30
N HIS A 29 21.38 15.53 -13.14
CA HIS A 29 21.76 14.17 -13.51
C HIS A 29 21.21 13.18 -12.45
N VAL A 30 20.12 12.49 -12.78
CA VAL A 30 19.39 11.58 -11.89
C VAL A 30 19.63 10.14 -12.28
N THR A 31 20.10 9.33 -11.34
CA THR A 31 20.14 7.87 -11.47
C THR A 31 19.14 7.25 -10.48
N MET A 32 18.23 6.43 -10.98
CA MET A 32 17.34 5.58 -10.16
C MET A 32 17.88 4.15 -10.12
N ILE A 33 17.86 3.52 -8.97
CA ILE A 33 18.19 2.10 -8.82
C ILE A 33 16.99 1.35 -8.25
N GLU A 34 16.64 0.21 -8.84
CA GLU A 34 15.54 -0.66 -8.43
C GLU A 34 16.08 -2.07 -8.14
N LYS A 35 15.67 -2.62 -6.99
CA LYS A 35 16.08 -3.97 -6.58
C LYS A 35 15.43 -5.06 -7.45
N GLY A 36 14.19 -4.85 -7.84
CA GLY A 36 13.42 -5.80 -8.63
C GLY A 36 13.71 -5.73 -10.12
N PRO A 37 13.16 -6.67 -10.89
CA PRO A 37 13.37 -6.74 -12.32
C PRO A 37 12.65 -5.62 -13.08
N ARG A 38 13.11 -5.39 -14.31
CA ARG A 38 12.40 -4.55 -15.27
C ARG A 38 11.10 -5.21 -15.69
N ILE A 39 10.05 -4.41 -15.84
CA ILE A 39 8.74 -4.83 -16.35
C ILE A 39 8.37 -3.96 -17.56
N ASP A 40 8.03 -4.59 -18.66
CA ASP A 40 7.30 -4.00 -19.77
C ASP A 40 5.80 -4.32 -19.57
N PRO A 41 4.95 -3.31 -19.26
CA PRO A 41 3.55 -3.56 -18.92
C PRO A 41 2.73 -4.17 -20.08
N LEU A 42 3.21 -4.10 -21.31
CA LEU A 42 2.54 -4.69 -22.48
C LEU A 42 2.97 -6.13 -22.77
N LYS A 43 4.09 -6.60 -22.20
CA LYS A 43 4.65 -7.93 -22.48
C LYS A 43 4.69 -8.86 -21.29
N ASP A 44 4.97 -8.32 -20.10
CA ASP A 44 5.30 -9.13 -18.92
C ASP A 44 4.08 -9.39 -18.04
N PHE A 45 3.06 -8.51 -18.08
CA PHE A 45 1.84 -8.74 -17.32
C PHE A 45 0.99 -9.86 -17.89
N ARG A 46 0.31 -10.58 -17.00
CA ARG A 46 -0.53 -11.73 -17.35
C ARG A 46 -1.86 -11.69 -16.61
N GLN A 47 -2.91 -12.09 -17.30
CA GLN A 47 -4.20 -12.41 -16.66
C GLN A 47 -4.14 -13.85 -16.14
N THR A 48 -3.71 -14.02 -14.92
CA THR A 48 -3.55 -15.33 -14.31
C THR A 48 -3.95 -15.32 -12.85
N SER A 49 -4.45 -16.45 -12.37
CA SER A 49 -4.66 -16.73 -10.95
C SER A 49 -3.54 -17.56 -10.34
N ASP A 50 -2.47 -17.85 -11.11
CA ASP A 50 -1.34 -18.62 -10.63
C ASP A 50 -0.55 -17.82 -9.58
N PRO A 51 -0.49 -18.30 -8.31
CA PRO A 51 0.26 -17.61 -7.27
C PRO A 51 1.77 -17.58 -7.55
N GLN A 52 2.33 -18.52 -8.30
CA GLN A 52 3.76 -18.52 -8.65
C GLN A 52 4.14 -17.32 -9.51
N TYR A 53 3.24 -16.86 -10.38
CA TYR A 53 3.44 -15.64 -11.14
C TYR A 53 3.57 -14.42 -10.22
N LEU A 54 2.69 -14.28 -9.23
CA LEU A 54 2.71 -13.14 -8.29
C LEU A 54 3.93 -13.14 -7.38
N LEU A 55 4.38 -14.33 -6.92
CA LEU A 55 5.55 -14.47 -6.03
C LEU A 55 6.87 -14.02 -6.68
N GLN A 56 6.92 -13.88 -8.00
CA GLN A 56 8.07 -13.28 -8.67
C GLN A 56 8.26 -11.82 -8.28
N TYR A 57 7.16 -11.08 -8.10
CA TYR A 57 7.14 -9.63 -7.89
C TYR A 57 6.69 -9.22 -6.49
N LEU A 58 5.71 -9.93 -5.92
CA LEU A 58 5.19 -9.63 -4.60
C LEU A 58 6.00 -10.35 -3.53
N LYS A 59 6.39 -9.58 -2.52
CA LYS A 59 7.12 -10.05 -1.34
C LYS A 59 6.31 -9.75 -0.09
N GLY A 60 6.61 -10.44 0.98
CA GLY A 60 5.95 -10.25 2.26
C GLY A 60 6.92 -10.33 3.43
N VAL A 61 6.55 -9.65 4.50
CA VAL A 61 7.13 -9.83 5.83
C VAL A 61 5.97 -10.04 6.79
N SER A 62 6.03 -11.09 7.58
CA SER A 62 4.92 -11.47 8.45
C SER A 62 5.39 -11.71 9.87
N SER A 63 4.54 -11.34 10.83
CA SER A 63 4.56 -11.80 12.20
C SER A 63 3.34 -12.68 12.46
N GLU A 64 3.17 -13.14 13.68
CA GLU A 64 1.99 -13.93 14.09
C GLU A 64 0.65 -13.20 13.79
N ARG A 65 0.62 -11.86 13.90
CA ARG A 65 -0.61 -11.05 13.85
C ARG A 65 -0.67 -10.02 12.74
N LEU A 66 0.39 -9.84 11.97
CA LEU A 66 0.45 -8.86 10.89
C LEU A 66 1.24 -9.39 9.71
N SER A 67 0.67 -9.26 8.53
CA SER A 67 1.35 -9.56 7.26
C SER A 67 1.39 -8.30 6.39
N LEU A 68 2.58 -7.89 5.98
CA LEU A 68 2.82 -6.78 5.06
C LEU A 68 3.17 -7.32 3.69
N THR A 69 2.48 -6.85 2.66
CA THR A 69 2.78 -7.19 1.26
C THR A 69 3.29 -5.96 0.52
N PHE A 70 4.33 -6.13 -0.30
CA PHE A 70 4.91 -5.08 -1.14
C PHE A 70 5.45 -5.67 -2.44
N ALA A 71 5.73 -4.84 -3.44
CA ALA A 71 6.30 -5.29 -4.70
C ALA A 71 7.78 -4.92 -4.81
N GLU A 72 8.58 -5.85 -5.33
CA GLU A 72 9.97 -5.63 -5.76
C GLU A 72 10.04 -5.78 -7.28
N ALA A 73 9.85 -4.67 -7.99
CA ALA A 73 9.85 -4.59 -9.44
C ALA A 73 9.90 -3.13 -9.88
N LEU A 74 10.27 -2.87 -11.13
CA LEU A 74 10.20 -1.53 -11.73
C LEU A 74 8.79 -0.95 -11.56
N GLY A 75 8.69 0.28 -11.03
CA GLY A 75 7.43 0.93 -10.72
C GLY A 75 6.83 0.53 -9.36
N GLY A 76 7.49 -0.36 -8.60
CA GLY A 76 7.06 -0.82 -7.29
C GLY A 76 5.63 -1.35 -7.30
N GLY A 77 4.87 -1.07 -6.24
CA GLY A 77 3.47 -1.51 -6.08
C GLY A 77 2.50 -1.01 -7.16
N SER A 78 2.86 0.01 -7.94
CA SER A 78 1.96 0.58 -8.96
C SER A 78 1.63 -0.39 -10.10
N GLY A 79 2.48 -1.38 -10.37
CA GLY A 79 2.22 -2.46 -11.31
C GLY A 79 1.11 -3.41 -10.84
N PHE A 80 0.93 -3.55 -9.52
CA PHE A 80 0.12 -4.61 -8.91
C PHE A 80 -1.04 -4.10 -8.04
N TYR A 81 -1.20 -2.78 -7.85
CA TYR A 81 -2.27 -2.20 -7.04
C TYR A 81 -3.63 -2.23 -7.75
N GLU A 82 -4.69 -1.99 -6.99
CA GLU A 82 -6.08 -1.97 -7.50
C GLU A 82 -6.50 -0.61 -8.07
N MET A 83 -5.57 0.30 -8.34
CA MET A 83 -5.78 1.64 -8.92
C MET A 83 -6.58 2.62 -8.05
N VAL A 84 -7.10 2.22 -6.91
CA VAL A 84 -7.91 3.09 -6.06
C VAL A 84 -7.07 4.27 -5.61
N SER A 85 -7.56 5.48 -5.94
CA SER A 85 -6.80 6.72 -5.76
C SER A 85 -7.68 7.75 -5.06
N LEU A 86 -7.69 7.66 -3.73
CA LEU A 86 -8.48 8.50 -2.85
C LEU A 86 -7.56 9.43 -2.08
N ARG A 87 -7.97 10.69 -1.97
CA ARG A 87 -7.27 11.66 -1.11
C ARG A 87 -7.53 11.31 0.35
N ALA A 88 -6.52 11.36 1.20
CA ALA A 88 -6.69 11.18 2.63
C ALA A 88 -7.71 12.17 3.19
N PRO A 89 -8.68 11.75 3.99
CA PRO A 89 -9.62 12.65 4.67
C PRO A 89 -8.89 13.64 5.59
N SER A 90 -9.50 14.79 5.88
CA SER A 90 -8.88 15.83 6.75
C SER A 90 -8.56 15.32 8.15
N GLN A 91 -9.42 14.45 8.71
CA GLN A 91 -9.24 13.83 10.03
C GLN A 91 -7.91 13.04 10.17
N VAL A 92 -7.35 12.60 9.05
CA VAL A 92 -6.04 11.91 9.03
C VAL A 92 -4.94 12.79 9.60
N PHE A 93 -5.00 14.08 9.31
CA PHE A 93 -3.96 15.03 9.69
C PHE A 93 -4.08 15.52 11.14
N ASP A 94 -5.20 15.23 11.79
CA ASP A 94 -5.48 15.61 13.18
C ASP A 94 -5.17 14.48 14.18
N GLN A 95 -4.69 13.31 13.69
CA GLN A 95 -4.31 12.20 14.55
C GLN A 95 -3.20 12.60 15.52
N VAL A 96 -3.36 12.16 16.77
CA VAL A 96 -2.41 12.39 17.86
C VAL A 96 -1.86 11.07 18.41
N ASP A 97 -0.69 11.12 19.04
CA ASP A 97 -0.16 10.01 19.82
C ASP A 97 -0.77 9.97 21.24
N ASP A 98 -0.35 8.99 22.05
CA ASP A 98 -0.84 8.80 23.42
C ASP A 98 -0.51 10.00 24.36
N ALA A 99 0.42 10.85 23.98
CA ALA A 99 0.76 12.09 24.69
C ALA A 99 0.00 13.33 24.16
N GLY A 100 -0.98 13.13 23.25
CA GLY A 100 -1.75 14.21 22.64
C GLY A 100 -0.99 15.02 21.58
N ARG A 101 0.19 14.57 21.14
CA ARG A 101 0.98 15.27 20.11
C ARG A 101 0.50 14.87 18.73
N ARG A 102 0.35 15.85 17.86
CA ARG A 102 0.01 15.62 16.46
C ARG A 102 1.06 14.73 15.78
N LEU A 103 0.61 13.71 15.07
CA LEU A 103 1.50 12.79 14.34
C LEU A 103 2.10 13.43 13.10
N TRP A 104 1.34 14.26 12.38
CA TRP A 104 1.79 14.99 11.21
C TRP A 104 2.53 16.26 11.62
N PRO A 105 3.64 16.62 10.95
CA PRO A 105 4.35 17.87 11.21
C PRO A 105 3.45 19.09 11.07
N ALA A 106 3.76 20.15 11.81
CA ALA A 106 3.10 21.43 11.68
C ALA A 106 3.19 21.95 10.24
N GLY A 107 2.08 22.47 9.71
CA GLY A 107 2.02 22.95 8.33
C GLY A 107 1.81 21.88 7.26
N ILE A 108 1.68 20.59 7.63
CA ILE A 108 1.25 19.55 6.70
C ILE A 108 -0.16 19.10 7.08
N ASP A 109 -1.12 19.44 6.23
CA ASP A 109 -2.54 19.10 6.36
C ASP A 109 -3.15 18.80 4.99
N ARG A 110 -4.45 18.60 4.95
CA ARG A 110 -5.18 18.36 3.72
C ARG A 110 -5.08 19.54 2.73
N VAL A 111 -5.11 20.78 3.24
CA VAL A 111 -5.07 21.99 2.39
C VAL A 111 -3.71 22.11 1.73
N THR A 112 -2.65 21.96 2.51
CA THR A 112 -1.25 21.98 2.04
C THR A 112 -0.98 20.91 0.98
N LEU A 113 -1.59 19.72 1.11
CA LEU A 113 -1.38 18.64 0.14
C LEU A 113 -2.28 18.72 -1.10
N ASN A 114 -3.36 19.53 -1.11
CA ASN A 114 -4.28 19.59 -2.24
C ASN A 114 -3.61 19.89 -3.59
N PRO A 115 -2.70 20.89 -3.73
CA PRO A 115 -2.03 21.15 -5.00
C PRO A 115 -1.25 19.93 -5.53
N TYR A 116 -0.63 19.18 -4.63
CA TYR A 116 0.14 17.98 -4.98
C TYR A 116 -0.75 16.77 -5.28
N TYR A 117 -1.91 16.66 -4.64
CA TYR A 117 -2.95 15.72 -5.06
C TYR A 117 -3.44 16.03 -6.47
N ASP A 118 -3.66 17.32 -6.80
CA ASP A 118 -4.09 17.73 -8.14
C ASP A 118 -3.05 17.33 -9.21
N ILE A 119 -1.75 17.47 -8.91
CA ILE A 119 -0.67 17.02 -9.78
C ILE A 119 -0.70 15.50 -9.95
N ALA A 120 -0.73 14.77 -8.84
CA ALA A 120 -0.72 13.32 -8.84
C ALA A 120 -1.95 12.73 -9.56
N GLU A 121 -3.15 13.28 -9.33
CA GLU A 121 -4.38 12.86 -9.99
C GLU A 121 -4.33 13.10 -11.51
N ARG A 122 -3.85 14.26 -11.96
CA ARG A 122 -3.67 14.53 -13.39
C ARG A 122 -2.68 13.57 -14.04
N MET A 123 -1.53 13.33 -13.41
CA MET A 123 -0.49 12.44 -13.91
C MET A 123 -0.97 10.98 -14.02
N LEU A 124 -1.78 10.53 -13.05
CA LEU A 124 -2.33 9.17 -12.99
C LEU A 124 -3.71 9.05 -13.67
N HIS A 125 -4.20 10.11 -14.32
CA HIS A 125 -5.55 10.12 -14.90
C HIS A 125 -6.64 9.65 -13.92
N VAL A 126 -6.61 10.13 -12.69
CA VAL A 126 -7.58 9.74 -11.67
C VAL A 126 -8.96 10.27 -12.00
N ASN A 127 -9.92 9.37 -12.13
CA ASN A 127 -11.32 9.70 -12.42
C ASN A 127 -12.27 8.87 -11.54
N GLN A 128 -13.50 9.35 -11.40
CA GLN A 128 -14.54 8.60 -10.71
C GLN A 128 -15.09 7.51 -11.64
N ILE A 129 -15.27 6.28 -11.10
CA ILE A 129 -15.85 5.18 -11.88
C ILE A 129 -17.24 5.59 -12.42
N PRO A 130 -17.53 5.43 -13.73
CA PRO A 130 -18.88 5.58 -14.27
C PRO A 130 -19.86 4.63 -13.56
N ALA A 131 -21.10 5.06 -13.37
CA ALA A 131 -22.09 4.30 -12.61
C ALA A 131 -22.35 2.91 -13.22
N GLU A 132 -22.39 2.85 -14.55
CA GLU A 132 -22.63 1.63 -15.34
C GLU A 132 -21.46 0.63 -15.29
N LEU A 133 -20.28 1.09 -14.88
CA LEU A 133 -19.09 0.25 -14.75
C LEU A 133 -18.83 -0.21 -13.31
N VAL A 134 -19.67 0.17 -12.34
CA VAL A 134 -19.59 -0.34 -10.97
C VAL A 134 -19.88 -1.83 -10.97
N PRO A 135 -18.95 -2.69 -10.50
CA PRO A 135 -19.18 -4.14 -10.41
C PRO A 135 -20.41 -4.49 -9.58
N LYS A 136 -21.08 -5.60 -9.89
CA LYS A 136 -22.27 -6.05 -9.14
C LYS A 136 -22.04 -6.12 -7.63
N THR A 137 -20.88 -6.60 -7.18
CA THR A 137 -20.50 -6.61 -5.75
C THR A 137 -20.57 -5.20 -5.13
N GLY A 138 -20.11 -4.18 -5.86
CA GLY A 138 -20.20 -2.79 -5.41
C GLY A 138 -21.63 -2.26 -5.40
N GLN A 139 -22.45 -2.64 -6.40
CA GLN A 139 -23.88 -2.28 -6.44
C GLN A 139 -24.64 -2.91 -5.27
N VAL A 140 -24.38 -4.19 -4.96
CA VAL A 140 -24.96 -4.88 -3.79
C VAL A 140 -24.54 -4.19 -2.50
N PHE A 141 -23.27 -3.85 -2.35
CA PHE A 141 -22.79 -3.09 -1.17
C PHE A 141 -23.50 -1.75 -1.04
N ALA A 142 -23.60 -0.97 -2.12
CA ALA A 142 -24.32 0.31 -2.10
C ALA A 142 -25.81 0.14 -1.74
N LEU A 143 -26.47 -0.91 -2.25
CA LEU A 143 -27.85 -1.24 -1.89
C LEU A 143 -27.98 -1.58 -0.40
N MET A 144 -27.09 -2.38 0.13
CA MET A 144 -27.07 -2.75 1.55
C MET A 144 -26.90 -1.52 2.45
N MET A 145 -25.97 -0.63 2.10
CA MET A 145 -25.76 0.62 2.83
C MET A 145 -26.99 1.52 2.77
N LYS A 146 -27.59 1.68 1.59
CA LYS A 146 -28.82 2.47 1.40
C LYS A 146 -29.99 1.94 2.22
N ARG A 147 -30.19 0.61 2.30
CA ARG A 147 -31.23 -0.02 3.14
C ARG A 147 -31.14 0.37 4.61
N LEU A 148 -29.93 0.61 5.07
CA LEU A 148 -29.65 1.01 6.45
C LEU A 148 -29.63 2.53 6.66
N GLY A 149 -29.86 3.32 5.60
CA GLY A 149 -29.80 4.78 5.64
C GLY A 149 -28.38 5.34 5.59
N TYR A 150 -27.38 4.55 5.21
CA TYR A 150 -25.97 4.94 5.16
C TYR A 150 -25.56 5.43 3.78
N SER A 151 -24.65 6.40 3.74
CA SER A 151 -24.08 6.95 2.50
C SER A 151 -23.01 6.02 1.90
N CYS A 152 -22.88 6.09 0.58
CA CYS A 152 -21.89 5.34 -0.17
C CYS A 152 -21.55 6.07 -1.47
N ASP A 153 -20.28 6.32 -1.71
CA ASP A 153 -19.77 7.05 -2.87
C ASP A 153 -19.11 6.13 -3.88
N ARG A 154 -19.10 6.56 -5.14
CA ARG A 154 -18.32 5.90 -6.18
C ARG A 154 -16.83 6.20 -5.99
N ALA A 155 -16.01 5.17 -5.97
CA ALA A 155 -14.57 5.30 -5.82
C ALA A 155 -13.91 5.94 -7.04
N ARG A 156 -12.72 6.50 -6.86
CA ARG A 156 -11.88 7.11 -7.89
C ARG A 156 -10.69 6.19 -8.20
N TYR A 157 -10.35 6.09 -9.47
CA TYR A 157 -9.32 5.19 -9.97
C TYR A 157 -8.32 5.87 -10.88
N ALA A 158 -7.07 5.46 -10.77
CA ALA A 158 -6.00 5.79 -11.71
C ALA A 158 -6.13 4.87 -12.94
N GLU A 159 -7.00 5.25 -13.89
CA GLU A 159 -7.30 4.43 -15.06
C GLU A 159 -7.61 5.25 -16.32
N ARG A 160 -7.42 4.60 -17.47
CA ARG A 160 -7.83 5.12 -18.77
C ARG A 160 -8.31 3.98 -19.66
N GLY A 161 -9.62 3.91 -19.94
CA GLY A 161 -10.21 2.88 -20.81
C GLY A 161 -10.22 1.47 -20.18
N CYS A 162 -10.48 1.36 -18.87
CA CYS A 162 -10.58 0.07 -18.19
C CYS A 162 -11.80 -0.73 -18.64
N ILE A 163 -11.57 -1.96 -19.10
CA ILE A 163 -12.63 -2.89 -19.55
C ILE A 163 -13.16 -3.80 -18.44
N GLY A 164 -12.69 -3.67 -17.21
CA GLY A 164 -13.18 -4.45 -16.07
C GLY A 164 -12.76 -5.93 -16.06
N SER A 165 -11.58 -6.28 -16.57
CA SER A 165 -11.12 -7.67 -16.66
C SER A 165 -10.94 -8.39 -15.31
N GLY A 166 -10.82 -7.66 -14.19
CA GLY A 166 -10.74 -8.23 -12.85
C GLY A 166 -9.35 -8.72 -12.40
N PHE A 167 -8.32 -8.56 -13.22
CA PHE A 167 -6.95 -8.99 -12.93
C PHE A 167 -6.00 -7.85 -12.50
N CYS A 168 -6.52 -6.84 -11.81
CA CYS A 168 -5.73 -5.65 -11.47
C CYS A 168 -4.45 -5.97 -10.69
N VAL A 169 -4.50 -6.91 -9.76
CA VAL A 169 -3.37 -7.26 -8.89
C VAL A 169 -2.28 -8.12 -9.57
N THR A 170 -2.54 -8.66 -10.76
CA THR A 170 -1.55 -9.39 -11.56
C THR A 170 -0.91 -8.53 -12.66
N GLY A 171 -1.26 -7.24 -12.70
CA GLY A 171 -0.88 -6.32 -13.75
C GLY A 171 -2.01 -6.11 -14.77
N CYS A 172 -1.87 -5.12 -15.62
CA CYS A 172 -2.89 -4.79 -16.62
C CYS A 172 -2.33 -4.94 -18.02
N ILE A 173 -2.69 -6.00 -18.70
CA ILE A 173 -2.25 -6.29 -20.09
C ILE A 173 -2.82 -5.30 -21.13
N TYR A 174 -3.83 -4.51 -20.74
CA TYR A 174 -4.48 -3.52 -21.60
C TYR A 174 -3.89 -2.11 -21.45
N ALA A 175 -2.87 -1.93 -20.61
CA ALA A 175 -2.32 -0.63 -20.23
C ALA A 175 -3.38 0.39 -19.75
N ALA A 176 -4.58 -0.08 -19.38
CA ALA A 176 -5.66 0.78 -18.87
C ALA A 176 -5.36 1.28 -17.45
N LYS A 177 -4.75 0.43 -16.59
CA LYS A 177 -4.28 0.84 -15.28
C LYS A 177 -3.12 1.81 -15.40
N GLN A 178 -3.30 3.02 -14.88
CA GLN A 178 -2.29 4.06 -14.90
C GLN A 178 -1.27 3.84 -13.78
N SER A 179 -0.33 2.91 -14.06
CA SER A 179 0.83 2.67 -13.22
C SER A 179 1.94 3.68 -13.51
N LEU A 180 2.91 3.80 -12.62
CA LEU A 180 4.09 4.66 -12.83
C LEU A 180 4.91 4.25 -14.05
N LEU A 181 4.76 3.01 -14.52
CA LEU A 181 5.36 2.50 -15.77
C LEU A 181 4.85 3.19 -17.02
N LEU A 182 3.65 3.79 -16.97
CA LEU A 182 3.00 4.43 -18.13
C LEU A 182 3.07 5.96 -18.11
N ASN A 183 3.49 6.56 -17.00
CA ASN A 183 3.45 8.01 -16.82
C ASN A 183 4.75 8.58 -16.21
N TYR A 184 4.96 8.50 -14.91
CA TYR A 184 6.10 9.13 -14.25
C TYR A 184 7.45 8.63 -14.74
N LEU A 185 7.66 7.32 -14.82
CA LEU A 185 8.96 6.75 -15.16
C LEU A 185 9.37 7.03 -16.62
N PRO A 186 8.49 6.85 -17.64
CA PRO A 186 8.81 7.27 -19.01
C PRO A 186 9.12 8.75 -19.14
N GLN A 187 8.40 9.62 -18.43
CA GLN A 187 8.65 11.05 -18.44
C GLN A 187 9.97 11.41 -17.74
N ALA A 188 10.32 10.71 -16.66
CA ALA A 188 11.61 10.90 -15.99
C ALA A 188 12.77 10.53 -16.94
N VAL A 189 12.66 9.40 -17.65
CA VAL A 189 13.65 9.00 -18.66
C VAL A 189 13.72 10.01 -19.81
N ALA A 190 12.58 10.49 -20.32
CA ALA A 190 12.54 11.52 -21.35
C ALA A 190 13.16 12.85 -20.89
N ALA A 191 13.14 13.14 -19.58
CA ALA A 191 13.82 14.28 -18.97
C ALA A 191 15.31 14.02 -18.65
N GLY A 192 15.87 12.84 -19.00
CA GLY A 192 17.28 12.52 -18.85
C GLY A 192 17.61 11.65 -17.61
N ALA A 193 16.62 11.15 -16.87
CA ALA A 193 16.90 10.22 -15.78
C ALA A 193 17.30 8.83 -16.29
N GLU A 194 18.26 8.21 -15.63
CA GLU A 194 18.67 6.83 -15.88
C GLU A 194 18.01 5.88 -14.89
N ILE A 195 17.55 4.69 -15.34
CA ILE A 195 16.93 3.68 -14.49
C ILE A 195 17.67 2.36 -14.64
N GLU A 196 18.24 1.89 -13.54
CA GLU A 196 18.94 0.61 -13.41
C GLU A 196 18.14 -0.36 -12.54
N THR A 197 17.75 -1.51 -13.09
CA THR A 197 17.05 -2.59 -12.39
C THR A 197 18.02 -3.67 -11.92
N ASP A 198 17.53 -4.56 -11.05
CA ASP A 198 18.28 -5.65 -10.43
C ASP A 198 19.47 -5.15 -9.58
N VAL A 199 19.35 -3.93 -9.04
CA VAL A 199 20.37 -3.26 -8.21
C VAL A 199 19.85 -3.07 -6.79
N GLU A 200 20.33 -3.86 -5.85
CA GLU A 200 20.00 -3.75 -4.44
C GLU A 200 20.96 -2.82 -3.71
N ALA A 201 20.43 -1.75 -3.09
CA ALA A 201 21.19 -0.92 -2.15
C ALA A 201 21.34 -1.66 -0.81
N LEU A 202 22.56 -1.76 -0.32
CA LEU A 202 22.91 -2.54 0.88
C LEU A 202 23.31 -1.67 2.06
N ARG A 203 24.05 -0.57 1.81
CA ARG A 203 24.57 0.29 2.87
C ARG A 203 24.79 1.71 2.38
N ILE A 204 24.48 2.67 3.23
CA ILE A 204 24.73 4.11 3.02
C ILE A 204 25.92 4.51 3.91
N ILE A 205 26.87 5.24 3.36
CA ILE A 205 28.04 5.76 4.04
C ILE A 205 28.10 7.27 3.79
N PRO A 206 27.89 8.10 4.82
CA PRO A 206 28.10 9.54 4.71
C PRO A 206 29.55 9.87 4.41
N LEU A 207 29.78 10.82 3.53
CA LEU A 207 31.11 11.33 3.16
C LEU A 207 31.24 12.81 3.55
N PRO A 208 32.46 13.37 3.66
CA PRO A 208 32.67 14.80 3.86
C PRO A 208 31.94 15.65 2.80
N GLY A 209 31.48 16.85 3.18
CA GLY A 209 30.81 17.80 2.30
C GLY A 209 29.37 17.40 1.96
N HIS A 210 28.66 16.72 2.88
CA HIS A 210 27.27 16.30 2.72
C HIS A 210 27.03 15.45 1.47
N ARG A 211 27.96 14.53 1.20
CA ARG A 211 27.87 13.54 0.11
C ARG A 211 27.61 12.15 0.72
N TYR A 212 27.17 11.25 -0.14
CA TYR A 212 26.86 9.87 0.25
C TYR A 212 27.51 8.89 -0.72
N GLU A 213 28.05 7.81 -0.17
CA GLU A 213 28.42 6.61 -0.89
C GLU A 213 27.35 5.54 -0.59
N VAL A 214 26.78 4.93 -1.63
CA VAL A 214 25.82 3.84 -1.49
C VAL A 214 26.43 2.58 -2.08
N ARG A 215 26.68 1.59 -1.22
CA ARG A 215 27.13 0.26 -1.64
C ARG A 215 25.94 -0.57 -2.08
N CYS A 216 26.04 -1.08 -3.29
CA CYS A 216 24.97 -1.83 -3.96
C CYS A 216 25.49 -3.16 -4.49
N ARG A 217 24.56 -4.03 -4.87
CA ARG A 217 24.81 -5.33 -5.49
C ARG A 217 23.92 -5.52 -6.71
N ARG A 218 24.49 -5.98 -7.83
CA ARG A 218 23.75 -6.50 -8.99
C ARG A 218 24.17 -7.95 -9.21
N GLY A 219 23.29 -8.89 -8.88
CA GLY A 219 23.64 -10.30 -8.84
C GLY A 219 24.82 -10.55 -7.89
N ARG A 220 25.95 -11.00 -8.43
CA ARG A 220 27.22 -11.20 -7.65
C ARG A 220 28.16 -10.00 -7.69
N ASN A 221 27.88 -8.97 -8.46
CA ASN A 221 28.77 -7.83 -8.68
C ASN A 221 28.48 -6.70 -7.68
N ALA A 222 29.53 -6.21 -7.03
CA ALA A 222 29.45 -5.02 -6.20
C ALA A 222 29.53 -3.75 -7.05
N ILE A 223 28.63 -2.81 -6.80
CA ILE A 223 28.56 -1.49 -7.44
C ILE A 223 28.48 -0.45 -6.32
N THR A 224 29.13 0.69 -6.52
CA THR A 224 29.09 1.81 -5.58
C THR A 224 28.64 3.05 -6.31
N TYR A 225 27.66 3.77 -5.74
CA TYR A 225 27.27 5.09 -6.24
C TYR A 225 27.71 6.16 -5.25
N ARG A 226 28.14 7.32 -5.78
CA ARG A 226 28.39 8.52 -4.99
C ARG A 226 27.49 9.65 -5.46
N THR A 227 26.90 10.35 -4.52
CA THR A 227 25.90 11.39 -4.80
C THR A 227 25.94 12.53 -3.79
N ARG A 228 25.42 13.70 -4.19
CA ARG A 228 25.19 14.82 -3.27
C ARG A 228 23.77 14.80 -2.71
N ILE A 229 22.79 14.35 -3.50
CA ILE A 229 21.39 14.25 -3.08
C ILE A 229 21.01 12.78 -3.14
N LEU A 230 20.61 12.22 -2.01
CA LEU A 230 20.16 10.85 -1.88
C LEU A 230 18.68 10.82 -1.50
N VAL A 231 17.84 10.24 -2.37
CA VAL A 231 16.40 10.11 -2.13
C VAL A 231 16.05 8.63 -1.92
N LEU A 232 15.48 8.33 -0.75
CA LEU A 232 15.02 6.98 -0.42
C LEU A 232 13.54 6.84 -0.77
N GLY A 233 13.25 5.93 -1.68
CA GLY A 233 11.92 5.57 -2.18
C GLY A 233 11.70 4.05 -2.20
N GLY A 234 12.41 3.29 -1.33
CA GLY A 234 12.35 1.82 -1.25
C GLY A 234 11.09 1.27 -0.57
N GLY A 235 10.15 2.12 -0.21
CA GLY A 235 8.92 1.77 0.51
C GLY A 235 9.15 1.50 2.00
N THR A 236 8.07 1.31 2.75
CA THR A 236 8.10 1.21 4.23
C THR A 236 9.08 0.14 4.73
N VAL A 237 9.11 -1.02 4.08
CA VAL A 237 10.00 -2.13 4.48
C VAL A 237 11.43 -1.91 3.96
N GLY A 238 11.59 -1.57 2.68
CA GLY A 238 12.90 -1.46 2.03
C GLY A 238 13.73 -0.29 2.56
N THR A 239 13.12 0.87 2.76
CA THR A 239 13.80 2.06 3.32
C THR A 239 14.23 1.83 4.78
N ALA A 240 13.34 1.26 5.61
CA ALA A 240 13.72 0.92 7.00
C ALA A 240 14.87 -0.09 7.03
N ARG A 241 14.80 -1.17 6.23
CA ARG A 241 15.85 -2.19 6.14
C ARG A 241 17.21 -1.59 5.77
N LEU A 242 17.23 -0.70 4.74
CA LEU A 242 18.46 -0.05 4.30
C LEU A 242 19.07 0.84 5.38
N LEU A 243 18.26 1.65 6.05
CA LEU A 243 18.72 2.53 7.13
C LEU A 243 19.18 1.75 8.37
N LEU A 244 18.43 0.73 8.78
CA LEU A 244 18.83 -0.15 9.89
C LEU A 244 20.15 -0.87 9.59
N GLY A 245 20.33 -1.37 8.35
CA GLY A 245 21.58 -1.99 7.89
C GLY A 245 22.74 -1.00 7.76
N SER A 246 22.46 0.32 7.79
CA SER A 246 23.49 1.37 7.71
C SER A 246 23.84 2.00 9.05
N ARG A 247 23.28 1.54 10.19
CA ARG A 247 23.48 2.18 11.52
C ARG A 247 24.95 2.32 11.93
N GLU A 248 25.80 1.34 11.61
CA GLU A 248 27.24 1.41 11.91
C GLU A 248 27.94 2.58 11.21
N THR A 249 27.54 2.88 9.98
CA THR A 249 28.08 4.00 9.18
C THR A 249 27.32 5.29 9.37
N MET A 250 26.12 5.23 9.96
CA MET A 250 25.23 6.35 10.21
C MET A 250 24.83 6.42 11.70
N PRO A 251 25.78 6.68 12.63
CA PRO A 251 25.54 6.58 14.07
C PRO A 251 24.53 7.59 14.62
N PHE A 252 24.25 8.68 13.87
CA PHE A 252 23.29 9.70 14.28
C PHE A 252 21.89 9.49 13.74
N LEU A 253 21.61 8.32 13.13
CA LEU A 253 20.24 7.90 12.83
C LEU A 253 19.47 7.73 14.12
N GLY A 254 18.31 8.40 14.20
CA GLY A 254 17.43 8.31 15.37
C GLY A 254 16.92 6.89 15.63
N GLU A 255 16.48 6.66 16.86
CA GLU A 255 15.92 5.37 17.28
C GLU A 255 14.59 5.03 16.60
N HIS A 256 13.94 6.01 15.93
CA HIS A 256 12.63 5.87 15.29
C HIS A 256 12.66 5.10 13.96
N VAL A 257 13.84 4.82 13.39
CA VAL A 257 13.97 4.00 12.19
C VAL A 257 13.45 2.59 12.44
N GLY A 258 12.52 2.14 11.62
CA GLY A 258 11.86 0.83 11.74
C GLY A 258 10.67 0.83 12.72
N ARG A 259 10.42 1.91 13.44
CA ARG A 259 9.33 2.03 14.41
C ARG A 259 8.12 2.78 13.84
N HIS A 260 6.99 2.73 14.57
CA HIS A 260 5.78 3.49 14.27
C HIS A 260 5.11 3.14 12.94
N ILE A 261 5.15 1.88 12.55
CA ILE A 261 4.46 1.44 11.34
C ILE A 261 2.96 1.44 11.60
N ALA A 262 2.25 2.21 10.77
CA ALA A 262 0.81 2.21 10.63
C ALA A 262 0.41 1.44 9.36
N PHE A 263 -0.80 0.85 9.33
CA PHE A 263 -1.16 -0.13 8.29
C PHE A 263 -2.65 -0.13 7.92
N ASN A 264 -3.39 0.93 8.25
CA ASN A 264 -4.84 1.07 8.03
C ASN A 264 -5.73 0.02 8.74
N GLY A 265 -5.19 -0.90 9.52
CA GLY A 265 -5.93 -1.85 10.36
C GLY A 265 -7.13 -2.50 9.69
N SER A 266 -6.96 -3.03 8.46
CA SER A 266 -8.07 -3.57 7.69
C SER A 266 -8.69 -4.78 8.37
N VAL A 267 -9.98 -4.67 8.72
CA VAL A 267 -10.80 -5.76 9.24
C VAL A 267 -11.75 -6.23 8.13
N LYS A 268 -11.97 -7.53 8.05
CA LYS A 268 -12.81 -8.15 7.03
C LYS A 268 -13.95 -8.92 7.68
N ALA A 269 -15.10 -8.94 6.99
CA ALA A 269 -16.24 -9.77 7.33
C ALA A 269 -16.89 -10.28 6.04
N ALA A 270 -17.40 -11.51 6.06
CA ALA A 270 -18.06 -12.10 4.91
C ALA A 270 -19.41 -12.71 5.31
N ALA A 271 -20.32 -12.79 4.33
CA ALA A 271 -21.63 -13.39 4.54
C ALA A 271 -22.18 -13.96 3.23
N ILE A 272 -23.12 -14.89 3.38
CA ILE A 272 -24.01 -15.30 2.28
C ILE A 272 -25.13 -14.26 2.20
N LEU A 273 -25.37 -13.74 1.00
CA LEU A 273 -26.41 -12.76 0.72
C LEU A 273 -27.82 -13.31 1.03
N ALA A 274 -28.67 -12.47 1.58
CA ALA A 274 -30.09 -12.76 1.73
C ALA A 274 -30.77 -12.95 0.34
N ASP A 275 -31.82 -13.74 0.28
CA ASP A 275 -32.48 -14.13 -0.98
C ASP A 275 -33.06 -12.94 -1.77
N ASP A 276 -33.45 -11.90 -1.07
CA ASP A 276 -33.98 -10.64 -1.63
C ASP A 276 -32.89 -9.66 -2.12
N LEU A 277 -31.60 -10.01 -1.93
CA LEU A 277 -30.48 -9.25 -2.49
C LEU A 277 -30.05 -9.83 -3.86
N PRO A 278 -29.65 -8.96 -4.80
CA PRO A 278 -29.22 -9.41 -6.13
C PRO A 278 -27.91 -10.19 -6.09
N ASP A 279 -27.60 -10.86 -7.19
CA ASP A 279 -26.33 -11.54 -7.43
C ASP A 279 -25.14 -10.58 -7.30
N GLY A 280 -24.18 -10.96 -6.46
CA GLY A 280 -22.96 -10.16 -6.19
C GLY A 280 -21.87 -10.29 -7.24
N ASP A 281 -21.84 -11.37 -8.01
CA ASP A 281 -20.79 -11.74 -8.97
C ASP A 281 -19.38 -11.32 -8.57
N MET A 282 -18.81 -12.07 -7.61
CA MET A 282 -17.48 -11.81 -7.03
C MET A 282 -16.33 -11.85 -8.05
N PHE A 283 -16.57 -12.30 -9.29
CA PHE A 283 -15.52 -12.53 -10.28
C PHE A 283 -15.48 -11.52 -11.43
N SER A 284 -16.58 -10.79 -11.69
CA SER A 284 -16.65 -9.87 -12.81
C SER A 284 -16.32 -8.43 -12.41
N GLY A 285 -15.74 -7.67 -13.34
CA GLY A 285 -15.42 -6.26 -13.18
C GLY A 285 -14.06 -6.01 -12.46
N ARG A 286 -13.79 -4.76 -12.09
CA ARG A 286 -12.53 -4.37 -11.40
C ARG A 286 -12.34 -5.12 -10.10
N THR A 287 -11.09 -5.33 -9.68
CA THR A 287 -10.77 -6.02 -8.42
C THR A 287 -11.34 -5.27 -7.21
N HIS A 288 -11.19 -3.96 -7.14
CA HIS A 288 -11.93 -3.15 -6.16
C HIS A 288 -13.34 -2.88 -6.69
N PRO A 289 -14.41 -3.09 -5.89
CA PRO A 289 -15.81 -3.08 -6.36
C PRO A 289 -16.42 -1.71 -6.68
N GLY A 290 -15.68 -0.64 -6.66
CA GLY A 290 -16.14 0.65 -7.16
C GLY A 290 -16.90 1.54 -6.20
N MET A 291 -17.21 1.07 -4.99
CA MET A 291 -17.98 1.82 -4.00
C MET A 291 -17.22 1.89 -2.67
N ILE A 292 -17.32 3.02 -1.99
CA ILE A 292 -16.75 3.27 -0.67
C ILE A 292 -17.72 4.08 0.19
N SER A 293 -17.77 3.79 1.48
CA SER A 293 -18.52 4.57 2.46
C SER A 293 -17.58 5.23 3.46
N TYR A 294 -17.79 6.53 3.68
CA TYR A 294 -17.16 7.35 4.71
C TYR A 294 -18.05 7.54 5.94
N GLU A 295 -19.23 6.92 5.97
CA GLU A 295 -20.25 7.06 7.02
C GLU A 295 -19.70 6.90 8.44
N PHE A 296 -18.74 6.00 8.60
CA PHE A 296 -18.17 5.65 9.90
C PHE A 296 -16.82 6.29 10.19
N LEU A 297 -16.41 7.25 9.35
CA LEU A 297 -15.10 7.87 9.51
C LEU A 297 -15.02 8.72 10.80
N GLU A 298 -16.05 9.50 11.08
CA GLU A 298 -16.09 10.33 12.29
C GLU A 298 -16.32 9.50 13.56
N SER A 299 -17.29 8.59 13.52
CA SER A 299 -17.71 7.82 14.70
C SER A 299 -16.77 6.66 15.05
N HIS A 300 -16.15 6.02 14.04
CA HIS A 300 -15.34 4.82 14.21
C HIS A 300 -13.92 4.96 13.68
N GLY A 301 -13.59 6.05 12.99
CA GLY A 301 -12.30 6.25 12.35
C GLY A 301 -12.04 5.33 11.15
N ILE A 302 -13.10 4.86 10.47
CA ILE A 302 -12.98 3.88 9.37
C ILE A 302 -13.76 4.29 8.12
N THR A 303 -13.26 3.86 6.98
CA THR A 303 -14.01 3.73 5.74
C THR A 303 -14.32 2.25 5.48
N ILE A 304 -15.41 1.98 4.77
CA ILE A 304 -15.85 0.62 4.44
C ILE A 304 -16.03 0.49 2.93
N SER A 305 -15.62 -0.65 2.39
CA SER A 305 -15.83 -1.03 0.99
C SER A 305 -16.17 -2.51 0.91
N ALA A 306 -16.80 -2.94 -0.19
CA ALA A 306 -16.86 -4.36 -0.48
C ALA A 306 -15.49 -4.86 -0.95
N ALA A 307 -15.20 -6.11 -0.69
CA ALA A 307 -14.06 -6.81 -1.26
C ALA A 307 -14.53 -7.71 -2.40
N LYS A 308 -13.61 -8.01 -3.31
CA LYS A 308 -13.81 -8.93 -4.39
C LYS A 308 -12.78 -10.06 -4.34
N ALA A 309 -13.19 -11.27 -4.71
CA ALA A 309 -12.25 -12.38 -4.83
C ALA A 309 -11.48 -12.29 -6.14
N MET A 310 -10.22 -12.70 -6.11
CA MET A 310 -9.50 -13.06 -7.33
C MET A 310 -9.98 -14.42 -7.85
N PRO A 311 -10.01 -14.63 -9.19
CA PRO A 311 -10.57 -15.84 -9.74
C PRO A 311 -9.79 -17.12 -9.35
N LEU A 312 -10.53 -18.15 -9.04
CA LEU A 312 -10.33 -19.60 -9.12
C LEU A 312 -9.21 -20.24 -8.30
N GLN A 313 -7.92 -20.04 -8.52
CA GLN A 313 -6.89 -20.83 -7.83
C GLN A 313 -6.73 -20.50 -6.35
N LEU A 314 -6.92 -19.24 -5.98
CA LEU A 314 -6.94 -18.86 -4.56
C LEU A 314 -8.17 -19.45 -3.85
N LEU A 315 -9.29 -19.61 -4.56
CA LEU A 315 -10.52 -20.17 -4.01
C LEU A 315 -10.45 -21.69 -3.81
N ALA A 316 -9.61 -22.41 -4.55
CA ALA A 316 -9.39 -23.83 -4.31
C ALA A 316 -8.84 -24.13 -2.90
N GLY A 317 -8.18 -23.14 -2.28
CA GLY A 317 -7.71 -23.22 -0.89
C GLY A 317 -8.63 -22.52 0.13
N VAL A 318 -9.82 -22.05 -0.27
CA VAL A 318 -10.75 -21.37 0.64
C VAL A 318 -11.79 -22.36 1.17
N ARG A 319 -12.02 -22.31 2.49
CA ARG A 319 -13.16 -22.96 3.16
C ARG A 319 -14.08 -21.88 3.72
N LEU A 320 -15.38 -22.05 3.53
CA LEU A 320 -16.40 -21.24 4.20
C LEU A 320 -16.93 -22.03 5.40
N ARG A 321 -16.78 -21.44 6.59
CA ARG A 321 -17.42 -21.95 7.81
C ARG A 321 -18.64 -21.09 8.11
N MET A 322 -19.73 -21.73 8.47
CA MET A 322 -20.92 -21.03 8.92
C MET A 322 -20.66 -20.47 10.32
N HIS A 323 -20.72 -19.16 10.46
CA HIS A 323 -20.38 -18.48 11.72
C HIS A 323 -21.36 -18.88 12.83
N GLY A 324 -20.83 -19.35 13.96
CA GLY A 324 -21.63 -19.77 15.11
C GLY A 324 -22.35 -21.12 14.98
N GLU A 325 -22.22 -21.84 13.84
CA GLU A 325 -22.82 -23.16 13.68
C GLU A 325 -21.88 -24.28 14.14
N ALA A 326 -22.40 -25.21 14.96
CA ALA A 326 -21.61 -26.37 15.45
C ALA A 326 -21.31 -27.37 14.33
N ARG A 327 -22.25 -27.56 13.39
CA ARG A 327 -22.08 -28.45 12.23
C ARG A 327 -21.67 -27.64 11.02
N GLN A 328 -20.47 -27.92 10.51
CA GLN A 328 -19.94 -27.26 9.34
C GLN A 328 -20.21 -28.08 8.05
N PRO A 329 -20.45 -27.42 6.90
CA PRO A 329 -20.53 -28.10 5.61
C PRO A 329 -19.21 -28.77 5.25
N ASP A 330 -19.30 -29.96 4.65
CA ASP A 330 -18.15 -30.62 4.02
C ASP A 330 -18.04 -30.17 2.56
N TRP A 331 -17.05 -29.30 2.29
CA TRP A 331 -16.81 -28.73 0.96
C TRP A 331 -15.82 -29.57 0.14
N TRP A 332 -16.07 -30.91 0.04
CA TRP A 332 -15.24 -31.81 -0.75
C TRP A 332 -16.00 -32.40 -1.93
N GLY A 333 -15.31 -32.68 -3.06
CA GLY A 333 -15.92 -33.31 -4.25
C GLY A 333 -17.02 -32.41 -4.86
N ALA A 334 -18.22 -32.98 -5.03
CA ALA A 334 -19.36 -32.27 -5.62
C ALA A 334 -19.77 -31.02 -4.81
N SER A 335 -19.67 -31.05 -3.49
CA SER A 335 -19.99 -29.91 -2.64
C SER A 335 -19.03 -28.74 -2.82
N ASN A 336 -17.79 -28.98 -3.25
CA ASN A 336 -16.87 -27.90 -3.60
C ASN A 336 -17.35 -27.11 -4.85
N VAL A 337 -17.95 -27.79 -5.83
CA VAL A 337 -18.53 -27.13 -7.00
C VAL A 337 -19.67 -26.19 -6.58
N GLU A 338 -20.52 -26.64 -5.65
CA GLU A 338 -21.59 -25.80 -5.11
C GLU A 338 -21.05 -24.63 -4.28
N LEU A 339 -19.98 -24.84 -3.50
CA LEU A 339 -19.26 -23.77 -2.82
C LEU A 339 -18.76 -22.71 -3.81
N MET A 340 -18.16 -23.11 -4.93
CA MET A 340 -17.64 -22.19 -5.94
C MET A 340 -18.75 -21.36 -6.59
N LYS A 341 -19.92 -21.98 -6.87
CA LYS A 341 -21.12 -21.28 -7.36
C LYS A 341 -21.64 -20.30 -6.30
N LEU A 342 -21.79 -20.76 -5.07
CA LEU A 342 -22.23 -19.95 -3.94
C LEU A 342 -21.29 -18.75 -3.74
N TYR A 343 -19.98 -19.00 -3.73
CA TYR A 343 -18.97 -17.97 -3.55
C TYR A 343 -19.04 -16.90 -4.63
N ARG A 344 -19.16 -17.30 -5.88
CA ARG A 344 -19.28 -16.36 -6.98
C ARG A 344 -20.53 -15.46 -6.87
N HIS A 345 -21.69 -16.08 -6.65
CA HIS A 345 -22.97 -15.40 -6.84
C HIS A 345 -23.59 -14.87 -5.55
N ARG A 346 -23.36 -15.54 -4.43
CA ARG A 346 -24.09 -15.30 -3.18
C ARG A 346 -23.22 -14.90 -2.01
N VAL A 347 -21.89 -14.85 -2.12
CA VAL A 347 -21.04 -14.33 -1.07
C VAL A 347 -20.78 -12.85 -1.27
N VAL A 348 -20.82 -12.09 -0.18
CA VAL A 348 -20.32 -10.73 -0.09
C VAL A 348 -19.26 -10.65 0.99
N ALA A 349 -18.19 -9.92 0.72
CA ALA A 349 -17.18 -9.60 1.70
C ALA A 349 -17.06 -8.08 1.84
N LEU A 350 -17.00 -7.61 3.08
CA LEU A 350 -16.72 -6.21 3.42
C LEU A 350 -15.33 -6.10 4.02
N TYR A 351 -14.67 -4.99 3.79
CA TYR A 351 -13.44 -4.65 4.49
C TYR A 351 -13.43 -3.17 4.88
N SER A 352 -12.74 -2.89 5.96
CA SER A 352 -12.51 -1.53 6.44
C SER A 352 -11.06 -1.10 6.20
N MET A 353 -10.87 0.20 6.14
CA MET A 353 -9.58 0.85 6.32
C MET A 353 -9.74 1.91 7.40
N GLY A 354 -8.84 1.97 8.38
CA GLY A 354 -9.06 2.81 9.55
C GLY A 354 -7.85 3.54 10.08
N LEU A 355 -8.14 4.51 10.93
CA LEU A 355 -7.17 5.34 11.65
C LEU A 355 -6.61 4.56 12.86
N THR A 356 -5.81 3.53 12.57
CA THR A 356 -5.15 2.76 13.63
C THR A 356 -3.89 3.46 14.14
N PRO A 357 -3.57 3.34 15.45
CA PRO A 357 -2.31 3.82 15.97
C PRO A 357 -1.13 3.11 15.28
N PRO A 358 0.03 3.77 15.15
CA PRO A 358 1.24 3.17 14.61
C PRO A 358 1.84 2.18 15.63
N ALA A 359 1.49 0.89 15.50
CA ALA A 359 1.77 -0.14 16.51
C ALA A 359 2.77 -1.22 16.06
N ALA A 360 3.22 -1.21 14.79
CA ALA A 360 4.15 -2.22 14.33
C ALA A 360 5.59 -1.67 14.19
N THR A 361 6.55 -2.60 14.25
CA THR A 361 7.98 -2.31 14.13
C THR A 361 8.66 -3.29 13.17
N ILE A 362 9.71 -2.82 12.50
CA ILE A 362 10.64 -3.64 11.72
C ILE A 362 12.01 -3.55 12.37
N SER A 363 12.62 -4.68 12.62
CA SER A 363 14.03 -4.85 12.99
C SER A 363 14.78 -5.66 11.94
N ILE A 364 16.07 -5.81 12.13
CA ILE A 364 16.91 -6.66 11.28
C ILE A 364 17.31 -7.88 12.10
N GLY A 365 16.85 -9.03 11.65
CA GLY A 365 17.22 -10.32 12.22
C GLY A 365 18.53 -10.90 11.68
N PRO A 366 18.86 -12.12 12.07
CA PRO A 366 20.01 -12.85 11.58
C PRO A 366 20.05 -12.92 10.04
N GLY A 367 21.21 -12.68 9.45
CA GLY A 367 21.37 -12.68 7.99
C GLY A 367 20.83 -11.44 7.27
N GLY A 368 20.40 -10.38 8.00
CA GLY A 368 19.94 -9.11 7.42
C GLY A 368 18.50 -9.14 6.88
N ALA A 369 17.72 -10.16 7.24
CA ALA A 369 16.31 -10.23 6.91
C ALA A 369 15.50 -9.27 7.80
N PRO A 370 14.44 -8.60 7.25
CA PRO A 370 13.53 -7.82 8.08
C PRO A 370 12.66 -8.73 8.95
N GLU A 371 12.56 -8.40 10.22
CA GLU A 371 11.66 -9.02 11.18
C GLU A 371 10.56 -8.03 11.56
N LEU A 372 9.31 -8.48 11.54
CA LEU A 372 8.13 -7.69 11.83
C LEU A 372 7.58 -8.07 13.21
N ASP A 373 7.27 -7.06 14.01
CA ASP A 373 6.52 -7.23 15.26
C ASP A 373 5.31 -6.31 15.29
N LEU A 374 4.22 -6.80 15.87
CA LEU A 374 3.01 -6.02 16.12
C LEU A 374 2.67 -6.04 17.61
N GLN A 375 2.76 -4.90 18.24
CA GLN A 375 2.33 -4.75 19.63
C GLN A 375 0.79 -4.77 19.70
N ALA A 376 0.23 -5.81 20.30
CA ALA A 376 -1.20 -5.93 20.54
C ALA A 376 -1.61 -5.02 21.71
N THR A 377 -1.78 -3.74 21.45
CA THR A 377 -2.25 -2.79 22.45
C THR A 377 -3.75 -2.98 22.71
N PRO A 378 -4.25 -2.66 23.94
CA PRO A 378 -5.69 -2.66 24.21
C PRO A 378 -6.49 -1.76 23.25
N ALA A 379 -5.89 -0.67 22.77
CA ALA A 379 -6.52 0.22 21.79
C ALA A 379 -6.71 -0.48 20.44
N LEU A 380 -5.70 -1.21 19.96
CA LEU A 380 -5.78 -1.95 18.70
C LEU A 380 -6.77 -3.11 18.78
N THR A 381 -6.82 -3.82 19.93
CA THR A 381 -7.80 -4.89 20.17
C THR A 381 -9.22 -4.34 20.15
N ARG A 382 -9.49 -3.26 20.90
CA ARG A 382 -10.82 -2.60 20.88
C ARG A 382 -11.19 -2.09 19.49
N TYR A 383 -10.25 -1.54 18.73
CA TYR A 383 -10.47 -1.13 17.34
C TYR A 383 -10.93 -2.32 16.49
N TYR A 384 -10.21 -3.45 16.56
CA TYR A 384 -10.52 -4.65 15.79
C TYR A 384 -11.93 -5.18 16.10
N GLU A 385 -12.24 -5.38 17.39
CA GLU A 385 -13.53 -5.90 17.85
C GLU A 385 -14.70 -4.97 17.46
N ARG A 386 -14.56 -3.67 17.74
CA ARG A 386 -15.58 -2.68 17.38
C ARG A 386 -15.83 -2.65 15.88
N THR A 387 -14.78 -2.70 15.09
CA THR A 387 -14.89 -2.68 13.62
C THR A 387 -15.51 -3.98 13.11
N LYS A 388 -15.10 -5.14 13.63
CA LYS A 388 -15.65 -6.44 13.25
C LYS A 388 -17.16 -6.49 13.57
N ASN A 389 -17.56 -6.06 14.77
CA ASN A 389 -18.96 -6.01 15.19
C ASN A 389 -19.80 -5.10 14.30
N LEU A 390 -19.25 -3.95 13.88
CA LEU A 390 -19.93 -3.05 12.94
C LEU A 390 -20.15 -3.71 11.58
N LEU A 391 -19.11 -4.33 10.99
CA LEU A 391 -19.23 -5.03 9.71
C LEU A 391 -20.23 -6.19 9.79
N HIS A 392 -20.22 -6.97 10.87
CA HIS A 392 -21.21 -8.02 11.14
C HIS A 392 -22.63 -7.44 11.24
N SER A 393 -22.81 -6.34 11.98
CA SER A 393 -24.10 -5.66 12.11
C SER A 393 -24.66 -5.20 10.76
N ILE A 394 -23.81 -4.62 9.89
CA ILE A 394 -24.24 -4.23 8.53
C ILE A 394 -24.74 -5.45 7.74
N LEU A 395 -24.01 -6.55 7.78
CA LEU A 395 -24.38 -7.78 7.08
C LEU A 395 -25.67 -8.40 7.63
N VAL A 396 -25.76 -8.58 8.95
CA VAL A 396 -26.92 -9.22 9.61
C VAL A 396 -28.18 -8.38 9.45
N ARG A 397 -28.12 -7.05 9.59
CA ARG A 397 -29.27 -6.15 9.40
C ARG A 397 -29.79 -6.13 7.95
N ASN A 398 -28.98 -6.58 6.99
CA ASN A 398 -29.41 -6.84 5.60
C ASN A 398 -29.91 -8.28 5.38
N GLY A 399 -30.12 -9.07 6.45
CA GLY A 399 -30.57 -10.44 6.34
C GLY A 399 -29.51 -11.44 5.88
N CYS A 400 -28.24 -11.03 5.77
CA CYS A 400 -27.16 -11.89 5.34
C CYS A 400 -26.74 -12.85 6.45
N ARG A 401 -26.32 -14.06 6.07
CA ARG A 401 -25.84 -15.08 7.00
C ARG A 401 -24.30 -15.06 7.04
N LEU A 402 -23.74 -14.71 8.21
CA LEU A 402 -22.30 -14.59 8.40
C LEU A 402 -21.54 -15.89 8.10
N VAL A 403 -20.39 -15.75 7.46
CA VAL A 403 -19.44 -16.86 7.23
C VAL A 403 -18.03 -16.41 7.60
N ASP A 404 -17.24 -17.36 8.09
CA ASP A 404 -15.81 -17.21 8.26
C ASP A 404 -15.10 -17.79 7.03
N VAL A 405 -14.16 -17.04 6.48
CA VAL A 405 -13.37 -17.44 5.30
C VAL A 405 -12.01 -17.90 5.80
N GLU A 406 -11.73 -19.18 5.69
CA GLU A 406 -10.46 -19.79 6.06
C GLU A 406 -9.65 -20.12 4.80
N PHE A 407 -8.35 -19.85 4.83
CA PHE A 407 -7.41 -20.30 3.80
C PHE A 407 -6.71 -21.56 4.29
N VAL A 408 -6.76 -22.62 3.50
CA VAL A 408 -6.05 -23.88 3.78
C VAL A 408 -4.63 -23.76 3.25
N GLU A 409 -3.63 -23.89 4.13
CA GLU A 409 -2.23 -23.93 3.71
C GLU A 409 -1.87 -25.28 3.06
N ARG A 410 -0.77 -25.33 2.31
CA ARG A 410 -0.27 -26.55 1.64
C ARG A 410 0.04 -27.69 2.58
N ASP A 411 0.29 -27.41 3.85
CA ASP A 411 0.52 -28.37 4.92
C ASP A 411 -0.75 -28.84 5.66
N GLY A 412 -1.93 -28.38 5.20
CA GLY A 412 -3.23 -28.88 5.63
C GLY A 412 -3.75 -28.32 6.95
N GLY A 413 -3.05 -27.39 7.58
CA GLY A 413 -3.51 -26.73 8.80
C GLY A 413 -4.36 -25.47 8.51
N PRO A 414 -5.50 -25.27 9.21
CA PRO A 414 -6.19 -23.99 9.17
C PRO A 414 -5.37 -22.95 9.93
N ARG A 415 -5.03 -21.81 9.30
CA ARG A 415 -4.64 -20.63 10.07
C ARG A 415 -5.88 -19.85 10.48
N GLU A 416 -6.13 -19.74 11.77
CA GLU A 416 -6.98 -18.69 12.32
C GLU A 416 -6.26 -17.36 12.07
N HIS A 417 -6.65 -16.67 11.00
CA HIS A 417 -6.17 -15.31 10.75
C HIS A 417 -6.88 -14.31 11.69
N GLY A 418 -6.59 -14.40 12.99
CA GLY A 418 -6.89 -13.36 13.96
C GLY A 418 -6.02 -12.11 13.80
N GLY A 419 -5.37 -11.93 12.63
CA GLY A 419 -4.40 -10.90 12.35
C GLY A 419 -4.79 -9.95 11.22
N PHE A 420 -3.96 -8.93 11.04
CA PHE A 420 -4.09 -7.97 9.97
C PHE A 420 -3.25 -8.38 8.75
N SER A 421 -3.78 -8.15 7.55
CA SER A 421 -3.04 -8.30 6.30
C SER A 421 -3.22 -7.03 5.47
N THR A 422 -2.12 -6.44 5.02
CA THR A 422 -2.16 -5.14 4.36
C THR A 422 -1.06 -4.95 3.31
N ALA A 423 -1.34 -4.09 2.32
CA ALA A 423 -0.37 -3.45 1.44
C ALA A 423 -0.33 -1.92 1.67
N HIS A 424 -0.91 -1.44 2.79
CA HIS A 424 -1.04 -0.01 3.11
C HIS A 424 -0.09 0.43 4.24
N GLN A 425 1.02 -0.29 4.43
CA GLN A 425 2.01 0.02 5.46
C GLN A 425 2.71 1.34 5.20
N VAL A 426 2.83 2.16 6.26
CA VAL A 426 3.49 3.48 6.27
C VAL A 426 4.24 3.70 7.59
N GLY A 427 5.10 4.71 7.69
CA GLY A 427 5.56 5.28 8.96
C GLY A 427 6.85 4.74 9.55
N SER A 428 7.51 3.74 8.93
CA SER A 428 8.75 3.18 9.48
C SER A 428 9.94 4.17 9.60
N CYS A 429 9.84 5.32 8.92
CA CYS A 429 10.79 6.43 8.99
C CYS A 429 10.03 7.76 9.02
N ARG A 430 9.00 7.84 9.88
CA ARG A 430 7.99 8.91 9.84
C ARG A 430 8.57 10.32 9.90
N MET A 431 7.87 11.26 9.24
CA MET A 431 8.08 12.70 9.40
C MET A 431 7.67 13.16 10.80
N ALA A 432 8.39 14.15 11.33
CA ALA A 432 8.05 14.81 12.59
C ALA A 432 8.65 16.22 12.64
N ASP A 433 8.17 17.05 13.57
CA ASP A 433 8.74 18.39 13.82
C ASP A 433 10.12 18.31 14.53
N SER A 434 10.45 17.20 15.13
CA SER A 434 11.70 17.00 15.89
C SER A 434 12.26 15.59 15.71
N ARG A 435 13.59 15.49 15.77
CA ARG A 435 14.32 14.21 15.81
C ARG A 435 13.92 13.30 16.98
N LEU A 436 13.34 13.88 18.03
CA LEU A 436 12.84 13.12 19.19
C LEU A 436 11.55 12.35 18.89
N HIS A 437 10.94 12.56 17.73
CA HIS A 437 9.64 11.97 17.40
C HIS A 437 9.57 11.34 16.00
N GLY A 438 10.63 11.48 15.19
CA GLY A 438 10.68 10.92 13.86
C GLY A 438 12.09 10.85 13.27
N VAL A 439 12.15 10.45 12.01
CA VAL A 439 13.41 10.23 11.26
C VAL A 439 13.72 11.39 10.33
N VAL A 440 12.70 11.99 9.74
CA VAL A 440 12.81 13.12 8.80
C VAL A 440 11.96 14.30 9.25
N ASN A 441 12.36 15.49 8.83
CA ASN A 441 11.60 16.73 9.06
C ASN A 441 10.42 16.86 8.06
N ALA A 442 9.65 17.94 8.15
CA ALA A 442 8.54 18.24 7.26
C ALA A 442 8.92 18.30 5.77
N ALA A 443 10.17 18.64 5.43
CA ALA A 443 10.67 18.63 4.06
C ALA A 443 11.10 17.21 3.57
N GLY A 444 10.92 16.18 4.39
CA GLY A 444 11.36 14.82 4.09
C GLY A 444 12.87 14.61 4.27
N GLU A 445 13.63 15.60 4.76
CA GLU A 445 15.07 15.50 4.97
C GLU A 445 15.40 14.85 6.31
N ALA A 446 16.32 13.90 6.31
CA ALA A 446 16.70 13.16 7.49
C ALA A 446 17.40 14.06 8.51
N PHE A 447 16.98 14.00 9.77
CA PHE A 447 17.66 14.70 10.86
C PHE A 447 19.13 14.25 10.93
N ASN A 448 20.04 15.19 11.06
CA ASN A 448 21.51 15.01 11.10
C ASN A 448 22.18 14.51 9.81
N TYR A 449 21.46 14.34 8.71
CA TYR A 449 21.98 13.89 7.42
C TYR A 449 21.51 14.79 6.27
N PRO A 450 22.09 16.01 6.13
CA PRO A 450 21.71 16.95 5.08
C PRO A 450 21.90 16.34 3.68
N GLY A 451 20.91 16.55 2.79
CA GLY A 451 20.91 15.98 1.44
C GLY A 451 20.40 14.55 1.34
N LEU A 452 20.03 13.92 2.47
CA LEU A 452 19.33 12.62 2.51
C LEU A 452 17.83 12.88 2.71
N PHE A 453 17.02 12.46 1.74
CA PHE A 453 15.56 12.61 1.78
C PHE A 453 14.84 11.27 1.78
N ILE A 454 13.70 11.18 2.45
CA ILE A 454 12.78 10.04 2.42
C ILE A 454 11.43 10.53 1.93
N SER A 455 10.97 10.01 0.80
CA SER A 455 9.76 10.48 0.11
C SER A 455 8.69 9.41 -0.07
N ASP A 456 8.93 8.19 0.40
CA ASP A 456 8.01 7.07 0.26
C ASP A 456 7.04 6.90 1.45
N GLY A 457 6.32 5.78 1.48
CA GLY A 457 5.37 5.47 2.54
C GLY A 457 6.00 5.41 3.93
N SER A 458 7.32 5.17 4.05
CA SER A 458 7.99 5.16 5.35
C SER A 458 7.98 6.52 6.04
N ALA A 459 7.92 7.62 5.28
CA ALA A 459 7.85 8.98 5.82
C ALA A 459 6.44 9.40 6.26
N ILE A 460 5.37 8.74 5.81
CA ILE A 460 3.97 9.06 6.15
C ILE A 460 3.69 8.70 7.63
N PRO A 461 3.27 9.64 8.49
CA PRO A 461 3.31 9.44 9.93
C PRO A 461 2.20 8.57 10.52
N SER A 462 1.09 8.37 9.80
CA SER A 462 -0.12 7.73 10.36
C SER A 462 -0.91 6.92 9.33
N SER A 463 -1.83 6.09 9.81
CA SER A 463 -2.86 5.45 8.98
C SER A 463 -3.71 6.49 8.27
N LEU A 464 -4.16 6.19 7.06
CA LEU A 464 -4.86 7.14 6.19
C LEU A 464 -6.37 6.88 6.05
N ALA A 465 -6.88 5.75 6.55
CA ALA A 465 -8.24 5.27 6.36
C ALA A 465 -8.69 5.16 4.88
N VAL A 466 -7.75 5.32 3.94
CA VAL A 466 -7.92 5.14 2.49
C VAL A 466 -6.63 4.52 1.91
N ASN A 467 -6.68 4.10 0.65
CA ASN A 467 -5.51 3.60 -0.06
C ASN A 467 -4.36 4.61 -0.04
N THR A 468 -3.15 4.17 0.29
CA THR A 468 -2.03 5.06 0.65
C THR A 468 -1.29 5.65 -0.54
N SER A 469 -1.39 5.02 -1.71
CA SER A 469 -0.56 5.33 -2.89
C SER A 469 -0.65 6.79 -3.35
N LEU A 470 -1.85 7.37 -3.41
CA LEU A 470 -2.05 8.75 -3.87
C LEU A 470 -1.46 9.76 -2.87
N THR A 471 -1.60 9.52 -1.56
CA THR A 471 -1.01 10.39 -0.52
C THR A 471 0.52 10.31 -0.50
N ILE A 472 1.08 9.11 -0.67
CA ILE A 472 2.53 8.92 -0.81
C ILE A 472 3.05 9.72 -2.02
N LEU A 473 2.39 9.62 -3.17
CA LEU A 473 2.80 10.32 -4.39
C LEU A 473 2.66 11.84 -4.25
N ALA A 474 1.56 12.33 -3.68
CA ALA A 474 1.36 13.76 -3.44
C ALA A 474 2.42 14.33 -2.48
N ASN A 475 2.74 13.61 -1.40
CA ASN A 475 3.80 14.03 -0.49
C ASN A 475 5.19 13.97 -1.17
N ALA A 476 5.42 12.99 -2.04
CA ALA A 476 6.65 12.90 -2.84
C ALA A 476 6.81 14.07 -3.82
N GLU A 477 5.72 14.53 -4.45
CA GLU A 477 5.71 15.76 -5.27
C GLU A 477 6.08 16.99 -4.44
N ARG A 478 5.50 17.13 -3.23
CA ARG A 478 5.81 18.22 -2.30
C ARG A 478 7.28 18.21 -1.87
N ILE A 479 7.82 17.05 -1.53
CA ILE A 479 9.23 16.90 -1.15
C ILE A 479 10.13 17.25 -2.35
N ALA A 480 9.79 16.77 -3.54
CA ALA A 480 10.54 17.03 -4.76
C ALA A 480 10.62 18.55 -5.08
N GLU A 481 9.51 19.28 -4.95
CA GLU A 481 9.48 20.73 -5.11
C GLU A 481 10.45 21.41 -4.14
N GLY A 482 10.43 20.99 -2.87
CA GLY A 482 11.35 21.53 -1.84
C GLY A 482 12.82 21.25 -2.15
N ILE A 483 13.16 20.09 -2.71
CA ILE A 483 14.54 19.76 -3.12
C ILE A 483 14.96 20.64 -4.31
N VAL A 484 14.10 20.81 -5.32
CA VAL A 484 14.36 21.64 -6.49
C VAL A 484 14.56 23.13 -6.08
N ALA A 485 13.72 23.65 -5.17
CA ALA A 485 13.82 25.03 -4.69
C ALA A 485 15.14 25.33 -3.96
N ARG A 486 15.70 24.38 -3.23
CA ARG A 486 16.99 24.53 -2.51
C ARG A 486 18.22 24.54 -3.43
N ARG A 487 18.07 24.12 -4.69
CA ARG A 487 19.15 24.16 -5.69
C ARG A 487 19.33 25.51 -6.35
N ARG A 488 18.27 26.31 -6.37
CA ARG A 488 18.29 27.68 -6.92
C ARG A 488 18.92 28.65 -5.92
#